data_a3472451a51095c976c6cba2329c684e
#
_entry.id   a3472451a51095c976c6cba2329c684e
#
_cell.length_a   1.000
_cell.length_b   1.000
_cell.length_c   1.000
_cell.angle_alpha   90.00
_cell.angle_beta   90.00
_cell.angle_gamma   90.00
#
_symmetry.space_group_name_H-M   'P 1'
#
loop_
_entity.id
_entity.type
_entity.pdbx_description
1 polymer ?
#
loop_
_entity_poly.entity_id
_entity_poly.type
_entity_poly.pdbx_seq_one_letter_code
_entity_poly.pdbx_strand_id
1 'polypeptide(L)'
;MHKEWYLEYEIKLNRPGLLGDVSSLLGTLGISIITINGVDQGRRGLLLKTDDMEKVSRFENIVKSLEEIEITKLRTPQLRDRLAVRHGRYIKRDLDDRKTFRFVRKELGILVDFMAELFKEEGHCLVGIRGMPRVGKTESIVAASVCAHKKWLFISSTMIKQTVRNSLFKGEY
;
A
#
# COMPACT_ATOMS: atom_id res chain seq x y z
N MET A 1 -10.06 22.27 -11.79
CA MET A 1 -10.47 21.07 -11.01
C MET A 1 -9.20 20.39 -10.50
N HIS A 2 -9.01 20.35 -9.18
CA HIS A 2 -7.79 19.76 -8.63
C HIS A 2 -7.76 18.26 -8.87
N LYS A 3 -6.65 17.75 -9.42
CA LYS A 3 -6.42 16.33 -9.62
C LYS A 3 -5.55 15.77 -8.51
N GLU A 4 -5.85 14.56 -8.06
CA GLU A 4 -5.00 13.82 -7.13
C GLU A 4 -3.98 12.98 -7.91
N TRP A 5 -2.77 12.87 -7.36
CA TRP A 5 -1.67 12.09 -7.91
C TRP A 5 -1.11 11.17 -6.84
N TYR A 6 -0.71 9.99 -7.24
CA TYR A 6 0.03 9.06 -6.41
C TYR A 6 1.49 9.03 -6.85
N LEU A 7 2.36 9.43 -5.94
CA LEU A 7 3.80 9.35 -6.08
C LEU A 7 4.31 8.23 -5.19
N GLU A 8 5.08 7.30 -5.76
CA GLU A 8 5.86 6.33 -5.01
C GLU A 8 7.30 6.45 -5.45
N TYR A 9 8.21 6.57 -4.49
CA TYR A 9 9.63 6.60 -4.75
C TYR A 9 10.40 5.69 -3.81
N GLU A 10 11.50 5.17 -4.30
CA GLU A 10 12.48 4.38 -3.57
C GLU A 10 13.65 5.26 -3.13
N ILE A 11 14.11 5.08 -1.91
CA ILE A 11 15.27 5.77 -1.36
C ILE A 11 16.50 4.92 -1.69
N LYS A 12 17.39 5.43 -2.54
CA LYS A 12 18.67 4.81 -2.92
C LYS A 12 19.77 5.15 -1.91
N LEU A 13 19.84 6.41 -1.53
CA LEU A 13 20.79 6.91 -0.52
C LEU A 13 20.00 7.62 0.57
N ASN A 14 19.91 6.98 1.73
CA ASN A 14 19.19 7.57 2.87
C ASN A 14 20.10 8.54 3.62
N ARG A 15 19.58 9.74 3.86
CA ARG A 15 20.24 10.76 4.68
C ARG A 15 19.24 11.54 5.52
N PRO A 16 19.68 12.12 6.65
CA PRO A 16 18.83 13.04 7.41
C PRO A 16 18.35 14.20 6.52
N GLY A 17 17.07 14.55 6.65
CA GLY A 17 16.46 15.65 5.90
C GLY A 17 15.92 15.31 4.52
N LEU A 18 16.20 14.14 3.94
CA LEU A 18 15.78 13.77 2.59
C LEU A 18 14.25 13.93 2.36
N LEU A 19 13.43 13.53 3.32
CA LEU A 19 11.98 13.72 3.24
C LEU A 19 11.61 15.21 3.27
N GLY A 20 12.32 16.00 4.05
CA GLY A 20 12.14 17.45 4.10
C GLY A 20 12.44 18.10 2.75
N ASP A 21 13.53 17.69 2.10
CA ASP A 21 13.92 18.20 0.77
C ASP A 21 12.88 17.87 -0.31
N VAL A 22 12.40 16.62 -0.33
CA VAL A 22 11.33 16.21 -1.24
C VAL A 22 10.05 17.01 -0.99
N SER A 23 9.69 17.22 0.28
CA SER A 23 8.50 17.99 0.64
C SER A 23 8.66 19.47 0.29
N SER A 24 9.82 20.05 0.49
CA SER A 24 10.15 21.43 0.14
C SER A 24 10.11 21.64 -1.38
N LEU A 25 10.65 20.71 -2.15
CA LEU A 25 10.59 20.75 -3.61
C LEU A 25 9.15 20.73 -4.11
N LEU A 26 8.31 19.82 -3.58
CA LEU A 26 6.89 19.77 -3.91
C LEU A 26 6.19 21.09 -3.58
N GLY A 27 6.45 21.64 -2.39
CA GLY A 27 5.91 22.94 -1.96
C GLY A 27 6.33 24.09 -2.86
N THR A 28 7.62 24.16 -3.24
CA THR A 28 8.15 25.18 -4.15
C THR A 28 7.48 25.14 -5.52
N LEU A 29 7.16 23.94 -6.01
CA LEU A 29 6.43 23.75 -7.27
C LEU A 29 4.91 23.99 -7.12
N GLY A 30 4.43 24.32 -5.92
CA GLY A 30 3.00 24.53 -5.66
C GLY A 30 2.18 23.25 -5.73
N ILE A 31 2.78 22.11 -5.39
CA ILE A 31 2.11 20.80 -5.27
C ILE A 31 1.81 20.54 -3.81
N SER A 32 0.54 20.40 -3.46
CA SER A 32 0.12 20.11 -2.09
C SER A 32 0.24 18.63 -1.77
N ILE A 33 0.80 18.32 -0.60
CA ILE A 33 0.86 16.96 -0.08
C ILE A 33 -0.38 16.71 0.77
N ILE A 34 -1.21 15.73 0.39
CA ILE A 34 -2.39 15.32 1.15
C ILE A 34 -1.98 14.42 2.32
N THR A 35 -1.10 13.46 2.03
CA THR A 35 -0.59 12.52 3.04
C THR A 35 0.66 11.82 2.56
N ILE A 36 1.50 11.40 3.51
CA ILE A 36 2.74 10.67 3.28
C ILE A 36 2.72 9.39 4.11
N ASN A 37 3.17 8.29 3.53
CA ASN A 37 3.37 7.07 4.27
C ASN A 37 4.53 6.23 3.77
N GLY A 38 5.11 5.44 4.69
CA GLY A 38 6.03 4.37 4.31
C GLY A 38 5.25 3.23 3.64
N VAL A 39 5.63 2.89 2.41
CA VAL A 39 5.06 1.76 1.69
C VAL A 39 5.79 0.48 2.08
N ASP A 40 7.09 0.60 2.28
CA ASP A 40 8.01 -0.49 2.62
C ASP A 40 9.30 0.10 3.20
N GLN A 41 10.26 -0.75 3.63
CA GLN A 41 11.61 -0.29 3.96
C GLN A 41 12.25 0.32 2.72
N GLY A 42 12.58 1.61 2.80
CA GLY A 42 13.17 2.37 1.69
C GLY A 42 12.19 2.95 0.67
N ARG A 43 10.89 2.64 0.72
CA ARG A 43 9.88 3.23 -0.17
C ARG A 43 8.93 4.16 0.56
N ARG A 44 8.57 5.26 -0.12
CA ARG A 44 7.60 6.23 0.37
C ARG A 44 6.49 6.42 -0.66
N GLY A 45 5.26 6.45 -0.17
CA GLY A 45 4.07 6.76 -0.97
C GLY A 45 3.46 8.08 -0.53
N LEU A 46 3.14 8.95 -1.46
CA LEU A 46 2.49 10.23 -1.23
C LEU A 46 1.22 10.34 -2.06
N LEU A 47 0.19 10.91 -1.45
CA LEU A 47 -0.93 11.47 -2.21
C LEU A 47 -0.71 12.97 -2.34
N LEU A 48 -0.71 13.43 -3.57
CA LEU A 48 -0.47 14.80 -3.95
C LEU A 48 -1.74 15.40 -4.56
N LYS A 49 -1.87 16.72 -4.47
CA LYS A 49 -2.95 17.47 -5.08
C LYS A 49 -2.37 18.65 -5.86
N THR A 50 -2.68 18.69 -7.13
CA THR A 50 -2.37 19.83 -8.00
C THR A 50 -3.40 19.93 -9.12
N ASP A 51 -3.56 21.10 -9.69
CA ASP A 51 -4.40 21.38 -10.85
C ASP A 51 -3.60 21.38 -12.17
N ASP A 52 -2.28 21.35 -12.05
CA ASP A 52 -1.36 21.56 -13.17
C ASP A 52 -0.45 20.33 -13.35
N MET A 53 -0.56 19.71 -14.54
CA MET A 53 0.30 18.58 -14.93
C MET A 53 1.75 19.01 -15.18
N GLU A 54 1.98 20.25 -15.58
CA GLU A 54 3.33 20.74 -15.86
C GLU A 54 4.18 20.74 -14.59
N LYS A 55 3.57 21.08 -13.46
CA LYS A 55 4.24 21.02 -12.14
C LYS A 55 4.69 19.61 -11.79
N VAL A 56 3.86 18.60 -12.08
CA VAL A 56 4.19 17.19 -11.85
C VAL A 56 5.36 16.75 -12.74
N SER A 57 5.34 17.13 -14.00
CA SER A 57 6.42 16.83 -14.96
C SER A 57 7.73 17.53 -14.57
N ARG A 58 7.66 18.77 -14.10
CA ARG A 58 8.85 19.49 -13.58
C ARG A 58 9.43 18.79 -12.35
N PHE A 59 8.57 18.37 -11.41
CA PHE A 59 9.01 17.59 -10.26
C PHE A 59 9.72 16.30 -10.68
N GLU A 60 9.12 15.54 -11.59
CA GLU A 60 9.70 14.29 -12.09
C GLU A 60 11.08 14.51 -12.74
N ASN A 61 11.22 15.55 -13.54
CA ASN A 61 12.49 15.88 -14.21
C ASN A 61 13.58 16.27 -13.21
N ILE A 62 13.24 17.06 -12.18
CA ILE A 62 14.20 17.43 -11.12
C ILE A 62 14.63 16.18 -10.35
N VAL A 63 13.67 15.34 -9.95
CA VAL A 63 13.98 14.13 -9.18
C VAL A 63 14.83 13.14 -9.97
N LYS A 64 14.62 13.01 -11.29
CA LYS A 64 15.48 12.16 -12.14
C LYS A 64 16.96 12.59 -12.16
N SER A 65 17.27 13.84 -11.81
CA SER A 65 18.65 14.30 -11.67
C SER A 65 19.24 14.06 -10.26
N LEU A 66 18.44 13.57 -9.31
CA LEU A 66 18.89 13.25 -7.97
C LEU A 66 19.28 11.78 -7.88
N GLU A 67 20.42 11.49 -7.27
CA GLU A 67 20.89 10.12 -7.09
C GLU A 67 20.28 9.44 -5.85
N GLU A 68 19.74 10.23 -4.92
CA GLU A 68 19.24 9.75 -3.63
C GLU A 68 17.90 9.01 -3.71
N ILE A 69 17.07 9.34 -4.71
CA ILE A 69 15.73 8.77 -4.84
C ILE A 69 15.40 8.42 -6.29
N GLU A 70 14.58 7.39 -6.45
CA GLU A 70 14.07 6.95 -7.76
C GLU A 70 12.55 6.89 -7.73
N ILE A 71 11.88 7.58 -8.66
CA ILE A 71 10.44 7.52 -8.79
C ILE A 71 10.05 6.17 -9.39
N THR A 72 9.32 5.37 -8.62
CA THR A 72 8.81 4.06 -9.05
C THR A 72 7.40 4.16 -9.65
N LYS A 73 6.59 5.11 -9.17
CA LYS A 73 5.24 5.37 -9.69
C LYS A 73 4.88 6.84 -9.57
N LEU A 74 4.33 7.38 -10.66
CA LEU A 74 3.74 8.70 -10.69
C LEU A 74 2.51 8.66 -11.61
N ARG A 75 1.32 8.60 -11.02
CA ARG A 75 0.07 8.36 -11.73
C ARG A 75 -1.15 8.78 -10.95
N THR A 76 -2.31 8.74 -11.56
CA THR A 76 -3.59 8.88 -10.86
C THR A 76 -3.75 7.79 -9.79
N PRO A 77 -4.15 8.14 -8.55
CA PRO A 77 -4.26 7.17 -7.46
C PRO A 77 -5.39 6.17 -7.70
N GLN A 78 -5.10 4.91 -7.49
CA GLN A 78 -6.10 3.84 -7.40
C GLN A 78 -6.63 3.74 -5.95
N LEU A 79 -7.77 3.06 -5.76
CA LEU A 79 -8.33 2.86 -4.42
C LEU A 79 -7.32 2.27 -3.43
N ARG A 80 -6.56 1.26 -3.87
CA ARG A 80 -5.51 0.63 -3.04
C ARG A 80 -4.42 1.61 -2.59
N ASP A 81 -4.05 2.57 -3.45
CA ASP A 81 -3.02 3.56 -3.13
C ASP A 81 -3.54 4.54 -2.06
N ARG A 82 -4.79 4.98 -2.21
CA ARG A 82 -5.46 5.85 -1.23
C ARG A 82 -5.60 5.16 0.13
N LEU A 83 -5.94 3.87 0.16
CA LEU A 83 -6.02 3.07 1.38
C LEU A 83 -4.63 2.92 2.02
N ALA A 84 -3.62 2.61 1.22
CA ALA A 84 -2.26 2.45 1.68
C ALA A 84 -1.72 3.71 2.37
N VAL A 85 -1.82 4.84 1.69
CA VAL A 85 -1.20 6.08 2.15
C VAL A 85 -1.99 6.71 3.31
N ARG A 86 -3.33 6.62 3.32
CA ARG A 86 -4.15 7.21 4.38
C ARG A 86 -4.12 6.45 5.70
N HIS A 87 -3.93 5.15 5.66
CA HIS A 87 -4.09 4.30 6.85
C HIS A 87 -2.79 3.69 7.37
N GLY A 88 -1.66 3.91 6.70
CA GLY A 88 -0.34 3.51 7.18
C GLY A 88 -0.11 2.02 7.42
N ARG A 89 -1.05 1.17 6.99
CA ARG A 89 -1.03 -0.26 7.25
C ARG A 89 -1.10 -1.06 5.96
N TYR A 90 -0.28 -0.67 5.02
CA TYR A 90 -0.11 -1.43 3.81
C TYR A 90 0.93 -2.51 4.07
N ILE A 91 0.46 -3.67 4.42
CA ILE A 91 1.36 -4.81 4.54
C ILE A 91 1.36 -5.51 3.18
N LYS A 92 2.25 -5.08 2.31
CA LYS A 92 2.65 -5.85 1.15
C LYS A 92 3.87 -6.66 1.56
N ARG A 93 3.67 -7.92 1.91
CA ARG A 93 4.79 -8.85 2.01
C ARG A 93 5.13 -9.32 0.61
N ASP A 94 6.36 -9.14 0.19
CA ASP A 94 6.86 -9.82 -0.99
C ASP A 94 6.92 -11.33 -0.72
N LEU A 95 6.61 -12.11 -1.75
CA LEU A 95 6.61 -13.58 -1.69
C LEU A 95 8.00 -14.16 -1.37
N ASP A 96 9.06 -13.36 -1.56
CA ASP A 96 10.43 -13.76 -1.27
C ASP A 96 10.75 -13.77 0.23
N ASP A 97 9.96 -13.08 1.05
CA ASP A 97 10.05 -13.13 2.51
C ASP A 97 9.28 -14.35 3.05
N ARG A 98 9.70 -15.54 2.60
CA ARG A 98 9.10 -16.82 3.00
C ARG A 98 9.45 -17.12 4.46
N LYS A 99 8.63 -16.60 5.37
CA LYS A 99 8.69 -17.06 6.74
C LYS A 99 8.13 -18.48 6.81
N THR A 100 8.88 -19.36 7.44
CA THR A 100 8.38 -20.69 7.79
C THR A 100 7.32 -20.52 8.87
N PHE A 101 6.05 -20.80 8.55
CA PHE A 101 4.98 -20.78 9.53
C PHE A 101 4.96 -22.10 10.28
N ARG A 102 5.02 -22.02 11.60
CA ARG A 102 4.84 -23.16 12.48
C ARG A 102 3.49 -23.03 13.19
N PHE A 103 2.58 -23.95 12.91
CA PHE A 103 1.31 -24.03 13.61
C PHE A 103 1.40 -25.05 14.74
N VAL A 104 1.15 -24.58 15.96
CA VAL A 104 1.10 -25.44 17.16
C VAL A 104 -0.14 -26.34 17.13
N ARG A 105 -1.21 -25.87 16.49
CA ARG A 105 -2.47 -26.59 16.38
C ARG A 105 -2.63 -27.17 14.98
N LYS A 106 -2.85 -28.49 14.91
CA LYS A 106 -3.03 -29.22 13.65
C LYS A 106 -4.19 -28.65 12.82
N GLU A 107 -5.25 -28.22 13.47
CA GLU A 107 -6.45 -27.65 12.82
C GLU A 107 -6.14 -26.36 12.04
N LEU A 108 -5.22 -25.55 12.54
CA LEU A 108 -4.78 -24.34 11.81
C LEU A 108 -3.96 -24.70 10.57
N GLY A 109 -3.14 -25.75 10.64
CA GLY A 109 -2.42 -26.27 9.48
C GLY A 109 -3.39 -26.73 8.36
N ILE A 110 -4.41 -27.51 8.73
CA ILE A 110 -5.46 -27.97 7.80
C ILE A 110 -6.19 -26.77 7.18
N LEU A 111 -6.52 -25.75 7.97
CA LEU A 111 -7.17 -24.54 7.47
C LEU A 111 -6.27 -23.79 6.47
N VAL A 112 -4.99 -23.69 6.75
CA VAL A 112 -4.01 -23.05 5.86
C VAL A 112 -3.91 -23.79 4.54
N ASP A 113 -3.79 -25.11 4.57
CA ASP A 113 -3.71 -25.93 3.36
C ASP A 113 -4.98 -25.80 2.51
N PHE A 114 -6.15 -25.88 3.15
CA PHE A 114 -7.43 -25.67 2.47
C PHE A 114 -7.53 -24.29 1.81
N MET A 115 -7.18 -23.22 2.53
CA MET A 115 -7.20 -21.88 1.96
C MET A 115 -6.14 -21.70 0.87
N ALA A 116 -4.97 -22.32 0.99
CA ALA A 116 -3.94 -22.24 -0.03
C ALA A 116 -4.39 -22.88 -1.34
N GLU A 117 -5.11 -23.99 -1.29
CA GLU A 117 -5.69 -24.62 -2.48
C GLU A 117 -6.77 -23.69 -3.12
N LEU A 118 -7.68 -23.13 -2.32
CA LEU A 118 -8.66 -22.17 -2.82
C LEU A 118 -8.01 -20.95 -3.49
N PHE A 119 -6.89 -20.47 -2.94
CA PHE A 119 -6.19 -19.30 -3.49
C PHE A 119 -5.42 -19.61 -4.79
N LYS A 120 -5.16 -20.88 -5.08
CA LYS A 120 -4.55 -21.32 -6.36
C LYS A 120 -5.56 -21.34 -7.49
N GLU A 121 -6.84 -21.56 -7.20
CA GLU A 121 -7.90 -21.61 -8.21
C GLU A 121 -8.02 -20.28 -8.94
N GLU A 122 -8.37 -20.34 -10.22
CA GLU A 122 -8.68 -19.16 -11.02
C GLU A 122 -10.11 -18.68 -10.72
N GLY A 123 -10.24 -17.37 -10.53
CA GLY A 123 -11.55 -16.78 -10.27
C GLY A 123 -11.58 -15.94 -8.97
N HIS A 124 -12.79 -15.62 -8.55
CA HIS A 124 -13.05 -14.82 -7.37
C HIS A 124 -13.76 -15.68 -6.32
N CYS A 125 -13.18 -15.77 -5.14
CA CYS A 125 -13.82 -16.44 -4.01
C CYS A 125 -13.94 -15.50 -2.81
N LEU A 126 -15.00 -15.70 -2.02
CA LEU A 126 -15.20 -15.03 -0.74
C LEU A 126 -15.15 -16.08 0.37
N VAL A 127 -14.16 -15.96 1.24
CA VAL A 127 -13.97 -16.89 2.35
C VAL A 127 -14.20 -16.17 3.68
N GLY A 128 -15.14 -16.66 4.47
CA GLY A 128 -15.43 -16.17 5.83
C GLY A 128 -14.73 -17.01 6.89
N ILE A 129 -13.87 -16.39 7.70
CA ILE A 129 -13.20 -17.07 8.82
C ILE A 129 -13.73 -16.51 10.15
N ARG A 130 -14.31 -17.38 10.96
CA ARG A 130 -14.84 -17.06 12.30
C ARG A 130 -13.99 -17.73 13.38
N GLY A 131 -13.96 -17.13 14.55
CA GLY A 131 -13.28 -17.67 15.71
C GLY A 131 -12.96 -16.59 16.74
N MET A 132 -12.54 -17.00 17.93
CA MET A 132 -12.19 -16.11 19.03
C MET A 132 -11.07 -15.13 18.63
N PRO A 133 -10.96 -13.98 19.28
CA PRO A 133 -9.81 -13.10 19.12
C PRO A 133 -8.50 -13.84 19.43
N ARG A 134 -7.42 -13.46 18.73
CA ARG A 134 -6.06 -13.97 18.95
C ARG A 134 -5.82 -15.47 18.70
N VAL A 135 -6.72 -16.17 18.03
CA VAL A 135 -6.52 -17.59 17.66
C VAL A 135 -5.68 -17.80 16.39
N GLY A 136 -5.14 -16.74 15.79
CA GLY A 136 -4.28 -16.86 14.62
C GLY A 136 -5.01 -16.74 13.25
N LYS A 137 -6.24 -16.25 13.18
CA LYS A 137 -6.99 -16.11 11.91
C LYS A 137 -6.23 -15.35 10.84
N THR A 138 -5.72 -14.17 11.18
CA THR A 138 -4.97 -13.34 10.24
C THR A 138 -3.67 -14.01 9.80
N GLU A 139 -2.95 -14.62 10.72
CA GLU A 139 -1.71 -15.34 10.41
C GLU A 139 -1.97 -16.55 9.52
N SER A 140 -3.09 -17.25 9.69
CA SER A 140 -3.49 -18.36 8.82
C SER A 140 -3.76 -17.91 7.38
N ILE A 141 -4.42 -16.75 7.19
CA ILE A 141 -4.65 -16.17 5.85
C ILE A 141 -3.33 -15.79 5.19
N VAL A 142 -2.43 -15.15 5.94
CA VAL A 142 -1.10 -14.77 5.44
C VAL A 142 -0.31 -16.01 5.05
N ALA A 143 -0.28 -17.03 5.90
CA ALA A 143 0.40 -18.29 5.62
C ALA A 143 -0.16 -18.96 4.35
N ALA A 144 -1.49 -19.04 4.20
CA ALA A 144 -2.13 -19.61 3.03
C ALA A 144 -1.76 -18.82 1.75
N SER A 145 -1.72 -17.49 1.82
CA SER A 145 -1.32 -16.65 0.69
C SER A 145 0.13 -16.88 0.28
N VAL A 146 1.02 -17.06 1.25
CA VAL A 146 2.43 -17.40 1.00
C VAL A 146 2.55 -18.80 0.37
N CYS A 147 1.84 -19.78 0.91
CA CYS A 147 1.83 -21.15 0.36
C CYS A 147 1.25 -21.21 -1.06
N ALA A 148 0.28 -20.37 -1.37
CA ALA A 148 -0.32 -20.26 -2.70
C ALA A 148 0.46 -19.36 -3.67
N HIS A 149 1.58 -18.77 -3.25
CA HIS A 149 2.32 -17.76 -4.00
C HIS A 149 1.48 -16.57 -4.47
N LYS A 150 0.49 -16.16 -3.66
CA LYS A 150 -0.40 -15.03 -3.96
C LYS A 150 -0.01 -13.81 -3.13
N LYS A 151 -0.16 -12.63 -3.74
CA LYS A 151 -0.03 -11.35 -3.03
C LYS A 151 -1.30 -11.10 -2.21
N TRP A 152 -1.16 -10.53 -1.05
CA TRP A 152 -2.27 -10.23 -0.16
C TRP A 152 -2.28 -8.77 0.27
N LEU A 153 -3.45 -8.30 0.65
CA LEU A 153 -3.71 -6.96 1.11
C LEU A 153 -4.57 -7.02 2.37
N PHE A 154 -4.11 -6.39 3.45
CA PHE A 154 -4.90 -6.26 4.66
C PHE A 154 -5.74 -4.97 4.63
N ILE A 155 -7.07 -5.11 4.71
CA ILE A 155 -8.00 -4.00 4.77
C ILE A 155 -8.91 -4.20 5.98
N SER A 156 -8.87 -3.28 6.96
CA SER A 156 -9.78 -3.32 8.09
C SER A 156 -11.16 -2.74 7.71
N SER A 157 -12.21 -3.17 8.42
CA SER A 157 -13.56 -2.60 8.24
C SER A 157 -13.60 -1.09 8.49
N THR A 158 -12.79 -0.60 9.40
CA THR A 158 -12.65 0.84 9.67
C THR A 158 -12.07 1.58 8.46
N MET A 159 -11.08 1.00 7.79
CA MET A 159 -10.50 1.57 6.57
C MET A 159 -11.54 1.66 5.46
N ILE A 160 -12.33 0.60 5.26
CA ILE A 160 -13.41 0.59 4.27
C ILE A 160 -14.44 1.66 4.59
N LYS A 161 -14.95 1.69 5.82
CA LYS A 161 -15.96 2.68 6.25
C LYS A 161 -15.48 4.11 6.04
N GLN A 162 -14.26 4.43 6.43
CA GLN A 162 -13.71 5.78 6.26
C GLN A 162 -13.54 6.16 4.78
N THR A 163 -13.10 5.20 3.95
CA THR A 163 -12.93 5.46 2.52
C THR A 163 -14.27 5.68 1.83
N VAL A 164 -15.25 4.81 2.07
CA VAL A 164 -16.61 4.95 1.53
C VAL A 164 -17.23 6.27 1.98
N ARG A 165 -17.16 6.59 3.27
CA ARG A 165 -17.67 7.85 3.81
C ARG A 165 -17.05 9.07 3.11
N ASN A 166 -15.73 9.07 2.96
CA ASN A 166 -15.03 10.18 2.31
C ASN A 166 -15.41 10.32 0.83
N SER A 167 -15.60 9.21 0.12
CA SER A 167 -16.03 9.24 -1.28
C SER A 167 -17.47 9.75 -1.42
N LEU A 168 -18.38 9.31 -0.57
CA LEU A 168 -19.76 9.78 -0.55
C LEU A 168 -19.86 11.30 -0.28
N PHE A 169 -19.08 11.81 0.67
CA PHE A 169 -19.07 13.25 0.98
C PHE A 169 -18.42 14.11 -0.10
N LYS A 170 -17.54 13.54 -0.92
CA LYS A 170 -16.86 14.27 -2.00
C LYS A 170 -17.58 14.18 -3.35
N GLY A 171 -18.67 13.40 -3.45
CA GLY A 171 -19.37 13.16 -4.72
C GLY A 171 -18.50 12.44 -5.76
N GLU A 172 -17.48 11.70 -5.33
CA GLU A 172 -16.63 10.90 -6.21
C GLU A 172 -17.25 9.49 -6.35
N TYR A 173 -18.01 9.27 -7.41
CA TYR A 173 -18.47 7.95 -7.87
C TYR A 173 -17.68 7.54 -9.10
#